data_2109f82b72dccb9e705ceacda155c5b6
#
_entry.id   2109f82b72dccb9e705ceacda155c5b6
#
_cell.length_a   1.000
_cell.length_b   1.000
_cell.length_c   1.000
_cell.angle_alpha   90.00
_cell.angle_beta   90.00
_cell.angle_gamma   90.00
#
_symmetry.space_group_name_H-M   'P 1'
#
loop_
_entity.id
_entity.type
_entity.pdbx_description
1 polymer ?
#
loop_
_entity_poly.entity_id
_entity_poly.type
_entity_poly.pdbx_seq_one_letter_code
_entity_poly.pdbx_strand_id
1 'polypeptide(L)'
;TNLPFLRKIDMYGLPVLLSTGMADIHEVSEAVDCFIDSPVTILHCTSNYPASSEDINLLAINTLKEMFGIPVGYSDHSLGYDVGICAVAMGAKVIEKHFTLDKELPGPDHKASLDPQEFADFVKHIRNTEIFLGDGVKRAMPSELSTKEVSRKSLVVTENLNVGDILTEKSLTIKRPGNGIAPKFLYQYIGKKVKRPISADSVLLEEDVE
;
A
#
# COMPACT_ATOMS: atom_id res chain seq x y z
N THR A 1 28.70 8.27 -13.78
CA THR A 1 29.62 8.03 -14.93
C THR A 1 31.12 8.02 -14.55
N ASN A 2 31.52 8.48 -13.35
CA ASN A 2 32.90 8.39 -12.87
C ASN A 2 33.21 6.99 -12.30
N LEU A 3 33.23 5.98 -13.18
CA LEU A 3 33.43 4.57 -12.79
C LEU A 3 34.73 4.32 -12.02
N PRO A 4 35.88 4.95 -12.35
CA PRO A 4 37.12 4.81 -11.57
C PRO A 4 36.94 5.26 -10.10
N PHE A 5 36.19 6.33 -9.87
CA PHE A 5 35.91 6.82 -8.52
C PHE A 5 34.95 5.86 -7.76
N LEU A 6 33.92 5.33 -8.43
CA LEU A 6 33.00 4.36 -7.82
C LEU A 6 33.72 3.09 -7.39
N ARG A 7 34.62 2.55 -8.21
CA ARG A 7 35.47 1.39 -7.84
C ARG A 7 36.36 1.69 -6.64
N LYS A 8 36.83 2.94 -6.51
CA LYS A 8 37.61 3.32 -5.33
C LYS A 8 36.74 3.39 -4.06
N ILE A 9 35.48 3.83 -4.18
CA ILE A 9 34.51 3.81 -3.08
C ILE A 9 34.24 2.36 -2.65
N ASP A 10 34.04 1.45 -3.59
CA ASP A 10 33.77 0.04 -3.31
C ASP A 10 34.84 -0.62 -2.43
N MET A 11 36.10 -0.24 -2.60
CA MET A 11 37.24 -0.75 -1.80
C MET A 11 37.10 -0.51 -0.29
N TYR A 12 36.19 0.39 0.16
CA TYR A 12 35.95 0.62 1.58
C TYR A 12 34.95 -0.38 2.19
N GLY A 13 34.20 -1.14 1.38
CA GLY A 13 33.25 -2.15 1.83
C GLY A 13 32.08 -1.58 2.67
N LEU A 14 31.79 -0.30 2.53
CA LEU A 14 30.71 0.38 3.27
C LEU A 14 29.41 0.42 2.47
N PRO A 15 28.22 0.44 3.13
CA PRO A 15 26.96 0.67 2.42
C PRO A 15 26.97 1.99 1.65
N VAL A 16 26.53 1.94 0.38
CA VAL A 16 26.54 3.07 -0.54
C VAL A 16 25.12 3.47 -0.91
N LEU A 17 24.80 4.76 -0.83
CA LEU A 17 23.63 5.37 -1.43
C LEU A 17 24.06 6.01 -2.75
N LEU A 18 23.56 5.48 -3.88
CA LEU A 18 23.97 5.88 -5.23
C LEU A 18 22.84 6.67 -5.90
N SER A 19 22.94 8.00 -5.90
CA SER A 19 22.01 8.88 -6.62
C SER A 19 22.24 8.84 -8.11
N THR A 20 21.14 8.74 -8.91
CA THR A 20 21.16 8.49 -10.34
C THR A 20 20.69 9.66 -11.19
N GLY A 21 20.78 10.88 -10.65
CA GLY A 21 20.39 12.08 -11.38
C GLY A 21 21.12 12.24 -12.71
N MET A 22 20.40 12.65 -13.75
CA MET A 22 20.90 12.84 -15.14
C MET A 22 21.34 11.56 -15.86
N ALA A 23 21.34 10.39 -15.19
CA ALA A 23 21.78 9.13 -15.78
C ALA A 23 20.63 8.40 -16.50
N ASP A 24 20.95 7.77 -17.61
CA ASP A 24 20.09 6.76 -18.20
C ASP A 24 20.28 5.38 -17.55
N ILE A 25 19.45 4.41 -17.94
CA ILE A 25 19.44 3.09 -17.32
C ILE A 25 20.74 2.30 -17.56
N HIS A 26 21.43 2.54 -18.70
CA HIS A 26 22.69 1.88 -19.01
C HIS A 26 23.82 2.44 -18.16
N GLU A 27 23.87 3.75 -17.98
CA GLU A 27 24.83 4.42 -17.10
C GLU A 27 24.64 4.00 -15.63
N VAL A 28 23.38 3.81 -15.20
CA VAL A 28 23.09 3.26 -13.86
C VAL A 28 23.62 1.84 -13.74
N SER A 29 23.43 0.99 -14.76
CA SER A 29 23.95 -0.39 -14.76
C SER A 29 25.45 -0.42 -14.63
N GLU A 30 26.17 0.37 -15.45
CA GLU A 30 27.64 0.46 -15.39
C GLU A 30 28.12 0.93 -14.01
N ALA A 31 27.39 1.85 -13.38
CA ALA A 31 27.72 2.35 -12.05
C ALA A 31 27.50 1.30 -10.97
N VAL A 32 26.40 0.55 -11.02
CA VAL A 32 26.09 -0.54 -10.07
C VAL A 32 27.10 -1.66 -10.19
N ASP A 33 27.54 -2.00 -11.41
CA ASP A 33 28.57 -3.03 -11.67
C ASP A 33 29.95 -2.68 -11.12
N CYS A 34 30.18 -1.44 -10.67
CA CYS A 34 31.40 -1.05 -9.99
C CYS A 34 31.47 -1.54 -8.52
N PHE A 35 30.34 -1.92 -7.93
CA PHE A 35 30.24 -2.28 -6.53
C PHE A 35 30.15 -3.80 -6.38
N ILE A 36 31.20 -4.42 -5.84
CA ILE A 36 31.32 -5.86 -5.61
C ILE A 36 31.28 -6.16 -4.12
N ASP A 37 31.99 -5.35 -3.31
CA ASP A 37 32.16 -5.55 -1.87
C ASP A 37 31.19 -4.68 -1.05
N SER A 38 30.64 -3.62 -1.61
CA SER A 38 29.76 -2.66 -0.93
C SER A 38 28.29 -2.90 -1.23
N PRO A 39 27.41 -3.02 -0.21
CA PRO A 39 25.96 -3.02 -0.42
C PRO A 39 25.49 -1.69 -1.02
N VAL A 40 24.75 -1.73 -2.13
CA VAL A 40 24.25 -0.54 -2.82
C VAL A 40 22.73 -0.39 -2.63
N THR A 41 22.30 0.84 -2.37
CA THR A 41 20.93 1.30 -2.53
C THR A 41 20.91 2.37 -3.62
N ILE A 42 20.17 2.15 -4.69
CA ILE A 42 20.01 3.13 -5.77
C ILE A 42 18.99 4.18 -5.33
N LEU A 43 19.30 5.46 -5.49
CA LEU A 43 18.32 6.53 -5.31
C LEU A 43 17.90 7.07 -6.68
N HIS A 44 16.62 6.88 -7.05
CA HIS A 44 16.05 7.62 -8.17
C HIS A 44 16.13 9.12 -7.87
N CYS A 45 16.49 9.93 -8.83
CA CYS A 45 16.78 11.33 -8.61
C CYS A 45 16.56 12.15 -9.88
N THR A 46 16.01 13.36 -9.74
CA THR A 46 15.97 14.39 -10.79
C THR A 46 16.88 15.55 -10.36
N SER A 47 17.99 15.75 -11.07
CA SER A 47 19.00 16.78 -10.75
C SER A 47 18.58 18.15 -11.28
N ASN A 48 17.50 18.69 -10.75
CA ASN A 48 17.02 20.06 -10.92
C ASN A 48 16.55 20.61 -9.58
N TYR A 49 16.83 21.87 -9.26
CA TYR A 49 16.66 22.45 -7.93
C TYR A 49 15.88 23.76 -8.00
N PRO A 50 14.55 23.77 -7.72
CA PRO A 50 13.72 22.61 -7.42
C PRO A 50 13.40 21.78 -8.68
N ALA A 51 13.14 20.47 -8.47
CA ALA A 51 12.66 19.60 -9.53
C ALA A 51 11.23 19.95 -9.93
N SER A 52 10.96 20.03 -11.23
CA SER A 52 9.61 20.22 -11.79
C SER A 52 8.79 18.93 -11.60
N SER A 53 7.51 19.07 -11.26
CA SER A 53 6.62 17.92 -11.01
C SER A 53 6.53 16.99 -12.22
N GLU A 54 6.60 17.51 -13.43
CA GLU A 54 6.51 16.75 -14.68
C GLU A 54 7.75 15.87 -14.93
N ASP A 55 8.90 16.24 -14.33
CA ASP A 55 10.19 15.57 -14.54
C ASP A 55 10.52 14.55 -13.44
N ILE A 56 9.71 14.44 -12.38
CA ILE A 56 9.98 13.59 -11.22
C ILE A 56 9.96 12.10 -11.56
N ASN A 57 8.99 11.64 -12.35
CA ASN A 57 8.89 10.27 -12.85
C ASN A 57 9.09 9.17 -11.79
N LEU A 58 8.31 9.19 -10.70
CA LEU A 58 8.44 8.21 -9.62
C LEU A 58 8.29 6.74 -10.06
N LEU A 59 7.62 6.47 -11.19
CA LEU A 59 7.50 5.11 -11.72
C LEU A 59 8.86 4.48 -12.02
N ALA A 60 9.90 5.28 -12.26
CA ALA A 60 11.27 4.79 -12.43
C ALA A 60 11.80 4.01 -11.21
N ILE A 61 11.26 4.24 -10.00
CA ILE A 61 11.58 3.45 -8.80
C ILE A 61 11.27 1.98 -9.03
N ASN A 62 10.12 1.66 -9.64
CA ASN A 62 9.75 0.27 -9.94
C ASN A 62 10.66 -0.34 -11.00
N THR A 63 10.95 0.42 -12.06
CA THR A 63 11.88 -0.02 -13.12
C THR A 63 13.25 -0.37 -12.55
N LEU A 64 13.79 0.49 -11.67
CA LEU A 64 15.08 0.24 -11.00
C LEU A 64 15.03 -0.98 -10.10
N LYS A 65 13.94 -1.17 -9.33
CA LYS A 65 13.76 -2.36 -8.47
C LYS A 65 13.70 -3.65 -9.27
N GLU A 66 12.92 -3.65 -10.36
CA GLU A 66 12.75 -4.83 -11.23
C GLU A 66 14.05 -5.20 -11.94
N MET A 67 14.79 -4.18 -12.43
CA MET A 67 15.99 -4.42 -13.20
C MET A 67 17.19 -4.87 -12.36
N PHE A 68 17.40 -4.23 -11.20
CA PHE A 68 18.60 -4.48 -10.40
C PHE A 68 18.38 -5.44 -9.23
N GLY A 69 17.15 -5.65 -8.78
CA GLY A 69 16.84 -6.55 -7.65
C GLY A 69 17.45 -6.12 -6.29
N ILE A 70 17.93 -4.87 -6.18
CA ILE A 70 18.51 -4.29 -4.97
C ILE A 70 17.62 -3.20 -4.39
N PRO A 71 17.82 -2.74 -3.14
CA PRO A 71 17.03 -1.68 -2.55
C PRO A 71 17.07 -0.40 -3.38
N VAL A 72 15.90 0.25 -3.54
CA VAL A 72 15.78 1.53 -4.22
C VAL A 72 15.18 2.55 -3.26
N GLY A 73 15.71 3.77 -3.30
CA GLY A 73 15.24 4.95 -2.59
C GLY A 73 14.92 6.09 -3.57
N TYR A 74 14.75 7.26 -3.01
CA TYR A 74 14.49 8.49 -3.77
C TYR A 74 15.26 9.67 -3.18
N SER A 75 16.01 10.39 -4.02
CA SER A 75 16.65 11.65 -3.69
C SER A 75 15.77 12.79 -4.20
N ASP A 76 15.14 13.50 -3.26
CA ASP A 76 14.03 14.41 -3.49
C ASP A 76 14.50 15.86 -3.55
N HIS A 77 14.42 16.46 -4.74
CA HIS A 77 14.71 17.88 -5.00
C HIS A 77 13.45 18.71 -5.28
N SER A 78 12.26 18.15 -5.08
CA SER A 78 11.00 18.88 -5.21
C SER A 78 10.76 19.85 -4.07
N LEU A 79 9.85 20.81 -4.23
CA LEU A 79 9.37 21.63 -3.14
C LEU A 79 8.44 20.83 -2.22
N GLY A 80 8.48 21.14 -0.91
CA GLY A 80 7.69 20.42 0.09
C GLY A 80 8.14 18.98 0.26
N TYR A 81 7.23 18.08 0.64
CA TYR A 81 7.56 16.69 0.96
C TYR A 81 6.56 15.65 0.41
N ASP A 82 5.57 16.07 -0.37
CA ASP A 82 4.54 15.18 -0.92
C ASP A 82 5.12 14.09 -1.81
N VAL A 83 6.12 14.45 -2.63
CA VAL A 83 6.78 13.53 -3.55
C VAL A 83 7.54 12.43 -2.80
N GLY A 84 8.25 12.79 -1.72
CA GLY A 84 8.93 11.83 -0.86
C GLY A 84 7.95 10.84 -0.20
N ILE A 85 6.75 11.30 0.23
CA ILE A 85 5.69 10.44 0.75
C ILE A 85 5.20 9.46 -0.32
N CYS A 86 4.96 9.95 -1.55
CA CYS A 86 4.58 9.12 -2.68
C CYS A 86 5.67 8.07 -3.00
N ALA A 87 6.94 8.44 -2.97
CA ALA A 87 8.05 7.52 -3.18
C ALA A 87 8.07 6.39 -2.13
N VAL A 88 7.81 6.70 -0.86
CA VAL A 88 7.65 5.68 0.21
C VAL A 88 6.48 4.75 -0.08
N ALA A 89 5.34 5.29 -0.50
CA ALA A 89 4.17 4.49 -0.88
C ALA A 89 4.47 3.54 -2.06
N MET A 90 5.37 3.92 -2.96
CA MET A 90 5.88 3.09 -4.06
C MET A 90 6.99 2.12 -3.63
N GLY A 91 7.37 2.14 -2.36
CA GLY A 91 8.32 1.20 -1.77
C GLY A 91 9.76 1.65 -1.76
N ALA A 92 10.03 2.95 -1.89
CA ALA A 92 11.35 3.51 -1.62
C ALA A 92 11.78 3.19 -0.18
N LYS A 93 13.03 2.74 -0.01
CA LYS A 93 13.58 2.33 1.29
C LYS A 93 14.40 3.42 1.97
N VAL A 94 14.85 4.39 1.20
CA VAL A 94 15.62 5.55 1.66
C VAL A 94 15.03 6.79 0.97
N ILE A 95 14.87 7.86 1.74
CA ILE A 95 14.55 9.18 1.20
C ILE A 95 15.68 10.13 1.61
N GLU A 96 16.24 10.79 0.61
CA GLU A 96 17.19 11.88 0.78
C GLU A 96 16.49 13.20 0.47
N LYS A 97 16.69 14.21 1.30
CA LYS A 97 16.03 15.51 1.15
C LYS A 97 16.92 16.63 1.67
N HIS A 98 16.96 17.75 0.97
CA HIS A 98 17.64 18.94 1.43
C HIS A 98 17.02 19.46 2.75
N PHE A 99 17.90 19.82 3.68
CA PHE A 99 17.54 20.32 5.01
C PHE A 99 18.27 21.61 5.30
N THR A 100 17.60 22.59 5.91
CA THR A 100 18.18 23.84 6.33
C THR A 100 17.69 24.25 7.72
N LEU A 101 18.47 25.01 8.44
CA LEU A 101 18.03 25.63 9.69
C LEU A 101 17.14 26.86 9.46
N ASP A 102 17.33 27.54 8.31
CA ASP A 102 16.57 28.74 7.95
C ASP A 102 16.58 28.89 6.42
N LYS A 103 15.38 29.01 5.83
CA LYS A 103 15.18 29.18 4.39
C LYS A 103 15.66 30.53 3.84
N GLU A 104 15.84 31.52 4.72
CA GLU A 104 16.32 32.86 4.35
C GLU A 104 17.85 32.96 4.34
N LEU A 105 18.57 31.90 4.69
CA LEU A 105 20.03 31.88 4.61
C LEU A 105 20.51 32.09 3.16
N PRO A 106 21.66 32.75 2.97
CA PRO A 106 22.22 32.99 1.65
C PRO A 106 22.71 31.67 1.02
N GLY A 107 22.20 31.35 -0.17
CA GLY A 107 22.57 30.14 -0.93
C GLY A 107 21.42 29.65 -1.82
N PRO A 108 21.72 28.85 -2.84
CA PRO A 108 20.71 28.45 -3.82
C PRO A 108 19.68 27.46 -3.27
N ASP A 109 20.07 26.59 -2.31
CA ASP A 109 19.28 25.41 -1.93
C ASP A 109 18.36 25.67 -0.71
N HIS A 110 18.62 26.69 0.10
CA HIS A 110 17.89 26.94 1.35
C HIS A 110 16.38 27.10 1.13
N LYS A 111 15.96 27.80 0.08
CA LYS A 111 14.54 28.04 -0.23
C LYS A 111 13.78 26.77 -0.60
N ALA A 112 14.45 25.79 -1.19
CA ALA A 112 13.87 24.52 -1.58
C ALA A 112 14.03 23.43 -0.51
N SER A 113 14.84 23.68 0.52
CA SER A 113 15.07 22.75 1.63
C SER A 113 13.90 22.71 2.61
N LEU A 114 13.78 21.64 3.38
CA LEU A 114 12.89 21.58 4.53
C LEU A 114 13.56 22.21 5.75
N ASP A 115 12.82 23.01 6.48
CA ASP A 115 13.24 23.48 7.81
C ASP A 115 13.01 22.39 8.88
N PRO A 116 13.46 22.58 10.15
CA PRO A 116 13.32 21.57 11.19
C PRO A 116 11.88 21.14 11.46
N GLN A 117 10.91 22.05 11.38
CA GLN A 117 9.50 21.72 11.60
C GLN A 117 8.92 20.94 10.44
N GLU A 118 9.14 21.39 9.21
CA GLU A 118 8.71 20.70 7.99
C GLU A 118 9.33 19.31 7.90
N PHE A 119 10.60 19.17 8.30
CA PHE A 119 11.28 17.87 8.29
C PHE A 119 10.68 16.91 9.34
N ALA A 120 10.34 17.42 10.53
CA ALA A 120 9.66 16.61 11.55
C ALA A 120 8.27 16.15 11.07
N ASP A 121 7.50 17.03 10.44
CA ASP A 121 6.21 16.70 9.84
C ASP A 121 6.37 15.69 8.70
N PHE A 122 7.36 15.85 7.85
CA PHE A 122 7.69 14.90 6.79
C PHE A 122 7.95 13.50 7.34
N VAL A 123 8.82 13.37 8.34
CA VAL A 123 9.10 12.07 8.98
C VAL A 123 7.83 11.46 9.55
N LYS A 124 6.98 12.26 10.22
CA LYS A 124 5.69 11.80 10.75
C LYS A 124 4.77 11.28 9.63
N HIS A 125 4.68 11.98 8.51
CA HIS A 125 3.88 11.55 7.36
C HIS A 125 4.41 10.25 6.74
N ILE A 126 5.74 10.09 6.64
CA ILE A 126 6.37 8.84 6.19
C ILE A 126 5.95 7.68 7.11
N ARG A 127 6.07 7.83 8.44
CA ARG A 127 5.68 6.78 9.40
C ARG A 127 4.20 6.43 9.32
N ASN A 128 3.33 7.41 9.13
CA ASN A 128 1.91 7.17 8.91
C ASN A 128 1.68 6.41 7.59
N THR A 129 2.38 6.76 6.53
CA THR A 129 2.28 6.08 5.23
C THR A 129 2.67 4.60 5.35
N GLU A 130 3.74 4.28 6.07
CA GLU A 130 4.15 2.89 6.34
C GLU A 130 3.04 2.10 7.05
N ILE A 131 2.33 2.72 8.02
CA ILE A 131 1.18 2.10 8.70
C ILE A 131 0.01 1.88 7.72
N PHE A 132 -0.28 2.87 6.87
CA PHE A 132 -1.41 2.81 5.92
C PHE A 132 -1.22 1.74 4.84
N LEU A 133 0.01 1.46 4.45
CA LEU A 133 0.33 0.41 3.47
C LEU A 133 -0.08 -0.99 3.96
N GLY A 134 0.01 -1.26 5.25
CA GLY A 134 -0.36 -2.56 5.82
C GLY A 134 0.45 -3.73 5.24
N ASP A 135 -0.18 -4.90 5.18
CA ASP A 135 0.45 -6.15 4.72
C ASP A 135 -0.01 -6.61 3.32
N GLY A 136 -0.85 -5.83 2.63
CA GLY A 136 -1.37 -6.14 1.30
C GLY A 136 -2.44 -7.24 1.26
N VAL A 137 -2.77 -7.90 2.36
CA VAL A 137 -3.79 -8.96 2.38
C VAL A 137 -5.19 -8.35 2.49
N LYS A 138 -6.03 -8.53 1.46
CA LYS A 138 -7.42 -8.05 1.48
C LYS A 138 -8.30 -8.94 2.37
N ARG A 139 -8.64 -8.44 3.55
CA ARG A 139 -9.56 -9.07 4.51
C ARG A 139 -10.42 -8.01 5.23
N ALA A 140 -11.46 -8.46 5.93
CA ALA A 140 -12.12 -7.57 6.88
C ALA A 140 -11.15 -7.28 8.03
N MET A 141 -10.91 -6.00 8.29
CA MET A 141 -10.04 -5.59 9.39
C MET A 141 -10.74 -5.76 10.75
N PRO A 142 -9.99 -5.90 11.86
CA PRO A 142 -10.60 -6.08 13.18
C PRO A 142 -11.65 -5.02 13.52
N SER A 143 -11.45 -3.77 13.13
CA SER A 143 -12.39 -2.67 13.32
C SER A 143 -13.72 -2.81 12.54
N GLU A 144 -13.76 -3.66 11.51
CA GLU A 144 -14.95 -3.88 10.67
C GLU A 144 -15.79 -5.09 11.14
N LEU A 145 -15.28 -5.93 12.05
CA LEU A 145 -15.93 -7.21 12.38
C LEU A 145 -17.33 -7.03 12.96
N SER A 146 -17.52 -6.09 13.88
CA SER A 146 -18.85 -5.78 14.45
C SER A 146 -19.81 -5.24 13.38
N THR A 147 -19.35 -4.33 12.55
CA THR A 147 -20.13 -3.80 11.42
C THR A 147 -20.46 -4.89 10.41
N LYS A 148 -19.53 -5.79 10.13
CA LYS A 148 -19.74 -6.93 9.23
C LYS A 148 -20.89 -7.82 9.71
N GLU A 149 -20.96 -8.12 11.00
CA GLU A 149 -22.03 -8.95 11.60
C GLU A 149 -23.41 -8.33 11.42
N VAL A 150 -23.57 -7.06 11.78
CA VAL A 150 -24.86 -6.37 11.73
C VAL A 150 -25.26 -5.90 10.34
N SER A 151 -24.32 -5.59 9.47
CA SER A 151 -24.57 -4.99 8.13
C SER A 151 -24.71 -6.02 7.03
N ARG A 152 -24.08 -7.18 7.14
CA ARG A 152 -24.28 -8.29 6.21
C ARG A 152 -25.73 -8.80 6.31
N LYS A 153 -26.13 -9.54 5.29
CA LYS A 153 -27.48 -10.09 5.19
C LYS A 153 -27.42 -11.60 5.25
N SER A 154 -28.53 -12.19 5.71
CA SER A 154 -28.80 -13.62 5.71
C SER A 154 -30.08 -13.92 4.91
N LEU A 155 -30.30 -15.19 4.60
CA LEU A 155 -31.59 -15.68 4.19
C LEU A 155 -32.54 -15.60 5.39
N VAL A 156 -33.74 -15.08 5.14
CA VAL A 156 -34.79 -14.91 6.15
C VAL A 156 -36.09 -15.50 5.60
N VAL A 157 -36.83 -16.26 6.41
CA VAL A 157 -38.11 -16.81 5.98
C VAL A 157 -39.20 -15.71 5.97
N THR A 158 -40.07 -15.76 4.95
CA THR A 158 -41.13 -14.77 4.74
C THR A 158 -42.44 -15.12 5.45
N GLU A 159 -42.62 -16.39 5.80
CA GLU A 159 -43.83 -16.97 6.37
C GLU A 159 -43.49 -18.04 7.42
N ASN A 160 -44.48 -18.45 8.25
CA ASN A 160 -44.27 -19.54 9.17
C ASN A 160 -44.13 -20.87 8.42
N LEU A 161 -43.05 -21.60 8.72
CA LEU A 161 -42.76 -22.91 8.13
C LEU A 161 -42.80 -23.98 9.18
N ASN A 162 -43.39 -25.12 8.85
CA ASN A 162 -43.48 -26.32 9.70
C ASN A 162 -42.48 -27.38 9.29
N VAL A 163 -42.27 -28.37 10.18
CA VAL A 163 -41.43 -29.52 9.87
C VAL A 163 -41.94 -30.23 8.61
N GLY A 164 -41.05 -30.45 7.64
CA GLY A 164 -41.35 -31.10 6.38
C GLY A 164 -41.73 -30.15 5.21
N ASP A 165 -41.98 -28.87 5.50
CA ASP A 165 -42.19 -27.88 4.45
C ASP A 165 -40.96 -27.75 3.58
N ILE A 166 -41.18 -27.44 2.28
CA ILE A 166 -40.11 -27.26 1.29
C ILE A 166 -39.82 -25.77 1.11
N LEU A 167 -38.56 -25.38 1.27
CA LEU A 167 -38.13 -24.02 0.99
C LEU A 167 -38.30 -23.68 -0.49
N THR A 168 -38.96 -22.60 -0.77
CA THR A 168 -39.19 -22.04 -2.11
C THR A 168 -38.57 -20.65 -2.24
N GLU A 169 -38.43 -20.14 -3.44
CA GLU A 169 -37.97 -18.78 -3.66
C GLU A 169 -38.91 -17.73 -3.00
N LYS A 170 -40.21 -18.04 -2.91
CA LYS A 170 -41.22 -17.16 -2.30
C LYS A 170 -41.18 -17.19 -0.78
N SER A 171 -40.77 -18.32 -0.18
CA SER A 171 -40.66 -18.47 1.28
C SER A 171 -39.38 -17.87 1.84
N LEU A 172 -38.48 -17.33 1.00
CA LEU A 172 -37.20 -16.75 1.39
C LEU A 172 -37.05 -15.29 0.94
N THR A 173 -36.42 -14.50 1.76
CA THR A 173 -36.02 -13.12 1.46
C THR A 173 -34.61 -12.87 2.01
N ILE A 174 -34.06 -11.68 1.78
CA ILE A 174 -32.70 -11.32 2.18
C ILE A 174 -32.77 -10.08 3.07
N LYS A 175 -32.50 -10.25 4.37
CA LYS A 175 -32.47 -9.17 5.36
C LYS A 175 -31.20 -9.20 6.21
N ARG A 176 -30.95 -8.15 6.95
CA ARG A 176 -29.98 -8.10 8.06
C ARG A 176 -30.59 -8.81 9.29
N PRO A 177 -29.72 -9.34 10.19
CA PRO A 177 -28.26 -9.34 10.24
C PRO A 177 -27.61 -10.47 9.42
N GLY A 178 -26.27 -10.48 9.44
CA GLY A 178 -25.45 -11.45 8.70
C GLY A 178 -25.01 -12.67 9.51
N ASN A 179 -25.83 -13.11 10.46
CA ASN A 179 -25.53 -14.20 11.39
C ASN A 179 -26.15 -15.57 11.03
N GLY A 180 -26.79 -15.66 9.85
CA GLY A 180 -27.33 -16.89 9.30
C GLY A 180 -26.74 -17.24 7.95
N ILE A 181 -27.49 -18.03 7.16
CA ILE A 181 -27.06 -18.48 5.82
C ILE A 181 -26.89 -17.27 4.90
N ALA A 182 -25.70 -17.14 4.31
CA ALA A 182 -25.39 -16.01 3.45
C ALA A 182 -26.22 -16.05 2.15
N PRO A 183 -26.68 -14.89 1.62
CA PRO A 183 -27.52 -14.79 0.43
C PRO A 183 -26.98 -15.50 -0.81
N LYS A 184 -25.66 -15.62 -0.95
CA LYS A 184 -25.01 -16.31 -2.07
C LYS A 184 -25.37 -17.80 -2.18
N PHE A 185 -25.93 -18.38 -1.10
CA PHE A 185 -26.33 -19.78 -1.07
C PHE A 185 -27.83 -19.98 -1.35
N LEU A 186 -28.59 -18.93 -1.63
CA LEU A 186 -30.05 -18.99 -1.83
C LEU A 186 -30.50 -20.22 -2.64
N TYR A 187 -29.94 -20.41 -3.84
CA TYR A 187 -30.34 -21.50 -4.73
C TYR A 187 -29.92 -22.88 -4.25
N GLN A 188 -29.01 -22.99 -3.30
CA GLN A 188 -28.65 -24.28 -2.68
C GLN A 188 -29.65 -24.70 -1.58
N TYR A 189 -30.44 -23.73 -1.09
CA TYR A 189 -31.42 -23.95 -0.04
C TYR A 189 -32.85 -24.07 -0.56
N ILE A 190 -33.16 -23.58 -1.75
CA ILE A 190 -34.43 -23.86 -2.41
C ILE A 190 -34.56 -25.36 -2.66
N GLY A 191 -35.72 -25.92 -2.29
CA GLY A 191 -36.00 -27.37 -2.36
C GLY A 191 -35.59 -28.19 -1.14
N LYS A 192 -34.86 -27.61 -0.17
CA LYS A 192 -34.54 -28.27 1.09
C LYS A 192 -35.77 -28.37 2.00
N LYS A 193 -35.81 -29.41 2.83
CA LYS A 193 -36.85 -29.61 3.84
C LYS A 193 -36.53 -28.92 5.16
N VAL A 194 -37.55 -28.36 5.77
CA VAL A 194 -37.49 -27.77 7.10
C VAL A 194 -37.50 -28.87 8.16
N LYS A 195 -36.53 -28.83 9.08
CA LYS A 195 -36.37 -29.81 10.22
C LYS A 195 -37.07 -29.42 11.50
N ARG A 196 -37.27 -28.11 11.71
CA ARG A 196 -37.95 -27.57 12.90
C ARG A 196 -38.83 -26.39 12.51
N PRO A 197 -39.90 -26.07 13.27
CA PRO A 197 -40.74 -24.91 12.95
C PRO A 197 -39.91 -23.63 12.96
N ILE A 198 -40.14 -22.79 11.95
CA ILE A 198 -39.47 -21.49 11.78
C ILE A 198 -40.54 -20.41 11.66
N SER A 199 -40.47 -19.40 12.50
CA SER A 199 -41.40 -18.28 12.47
C SER A 199 -41.09 -17.34 11.31
N ALA A 200 -42.11 -16.71 10.75
CA ALA A 200 -41.95 -15.64 9.77
C ALA A 200 -40.99 -14.56 10.28
N ASP A 201 -40.20 -13.98 9.39
CA ASP A 201 -39.20 -12.96 9.65
C ASP A 201 -37.97 -13.43 10.49
N SER A 202 -37.81 -14.75 10.64
CA SER A 202 -36.63 -15.35 11.30
C SER A 202 -35.50 -15.58 10.30
N VAL A 203 -34.26 -15.42 10.78
CA VAL A 203 -33.04 -15.79 10.04
C VAL A 203 -32.99 -17.31 9.86
N LEU A 204 -32.72 -17.77 8.65
CA LEU A 204 -32.54 -19.18 8.35
C LEU A 204 -31.12 -19.64 8.75
N LEU A 205 -31.03 -20.71 9.53
CA LEU A 205 -29.79 -21.32 9.99
C LEU A 205 -29.57 -22.68 9.33
N GLU A 206 -28.34 -23.15 9.29
CA GLU A 206 -28.01 -24.46 8.69
C GLU A 206 -28.72 -25.64 9.38
N GLU A 207 -28.90 -25.55 10.68
CA GLU A 207 -29.60 -26.55 11.49
C GLU A 207 -31.12 -26.62 11.25
N ASP A 208 -31.71 -25.61 10.60
CA ASP A 208 -33.14 -25.54 10.34
C ASP A 208 -33.59 -26.47 9.18
N VAL A 209 -32.65 -26.93 8.35
CA VAL A 209 -32.94 -27.66 7.10
C VAL A 209 -32.07 -28.90 6.89
N GLU A 210 -32.54 -29.79 6.02
CA GLU A 210 -31.81 -30.99 5.55
C GLU A 210 -31.58 -30.98 4.06
#